data_7ab6ae0d70f58d01c7315673ce4f0d7f
#
_entry.id   7ab6ae0d70f58d01c7315673ce4f0d7f
#
_cell.length_a   1.000
_cell.length_b   1.000
_cell.length_c   1.000
_cell.angle_alpha   90.00
_cell.angle_beta   90.00
_cell.angle_gamma   90.00
#
_symmetry.space_group_name_H-M   'P 1'
#
loop_
_entity.id
_entity.type
_entity.pdbx_description
1 polymer ?
#
loop_
_entity_poly.entity_id
_entity_poly.type
_entity_poly.pdbx_seq_one_letter_code
_entity_poly.pdbx_strand_id
1 'polypeptide(L)'
;VDYLFVTVGAKSAIEQSLGMLAKGGTAVIVGMPASGVMAQYDPGEFAAAGQSIIGSKMGSASVSRDIPELVKLYQAGSLKLDELISGRYALDDINDAIASVQRGEALRNVVIF
;
A
#
# COMPACT_ATOMS: atom_id res chain seq x y z
N VAL A 1 7.59 6.89 -16.79
CA VAL A 1 8.15 5.71 -16.09
C VAL A 1 7.51 4.43 -16.62
N ASP A 2 8.23 3.29 -16.58
CA ASP A 2 7.73 2.01 -17.10
C ASP A 2 6.84 1.29 -16.06
N TYR A 3 7.15 1.45 -14.79
CA TYR A 3 6.34 0.93 -13.68
C TYR A 3 6.09 2.01 -12.64
N LEU A 4 4.85 2.08 -12.14
CA LEU A 4 4.46 2.99 -11.07
C LEU A 4 3.60 2.26 -10.05
N PHE A 5 4.00 2.31 -8.77
CA PHE A 5 3.26 1.68 -7.67
C PHE A 5 2.53 2.74 -6.87
N VAL A 6 1.21 2.68 -6.87
CA VAL A 6 0.36 3.57 -6.06
C VAL A 6 0.04 2.87 -4.75
N THR A 7 0.73 3.26 -3.68
CA THR A 7 0.60 2.63 -2.36
C THR A 7 -0.37 3.35 -1.43
N VAL A 8 -0.91 4.50 -1.84
CA VAL A 8 -1.89 5.27 -1.08
C VAL A 8 -3.29 5.13 -1.67
N GLY A 9 -4.32 5.09 -0.83
CA GLY A 9 -5.72 5.00 -1.24
C GLY A 9 -6.32 6.35 -1.64
N ALA A 10 -5.58 7.23 -2.28
CA ALA A 10 -6.04 8.54 -2.71
C ALA A 10 -6.41 8.55 -4.20
N LYS A 11 -7.62 9.00 -4.52
CA LYS A 11 -8.10 9.15 -5.90
C LYS A 11 -7.12 9.92 -6.78
N SER A 12 -6.64 11.08 -6.30
CA SER A 12 -5.72 11.94 -7.03
C SER A 12 -4.40 11.25 -7.36
N ALA A 13 -3.86 10.43 -6.47
CA ALA A 13 -2.64 9.69 -6.73
C ALA A 13 -2.82 8.63 -7.82
N ILE A 14 -4.00 7.96 -7.84
CA ILE A 14 -4.33 6.99 -8.88
C ILE A 14 -4.45 7.68 -10.24
N GLU A 15 -5.18 8.80 -10.32
CA GLU A 15 -5.37 9.55 -11.56
C GLU A 15 -4.05 10.13 -12.12
N GLN A 16 -3.22 10.70 -11.23
CA GLN A 16 -1.90 11.22 -11.62
C GLN A 16 -0.95 10.13 -12.11
N SER A 17 -1.05 8.93 -11.55
CA SER A 17 -0.16 7.82 -11.89
C SER A 17 -0.21 7.47 -13.38
N LEU A 18 -1.38 7.54 -14.00
CA LEU A 18 -1.57 7.19 -15.40
C LEU A 18 -0.90 8.19 -16.34
N GLY A 19 -0.94 9.48 -16.02
CA GLY A 19 -0.24 10.53 -16.78
C GLY A 19 1.29 10.47 -16.67
N MET A 20 1.82 9.75 -15.70
CA MET A 20 3.28 9.59 -15.50
C MET A 20 3.85 8.35 -16.21
N LEU A 21 3.02 7.46 -16.71
CA LEU A 21 3.45 6.25 -17.40
C LEU A 21 4.02 6.53 -18.79
N ALA A 22 5.10 5.87 -19.10
CA ALA A 22 5.60 5.79 -20.47
C ALA A 22 4.66 4.97 -21.37
N LYS A 23 4.89 4.99 -22.69
CA LYS A 23 4.22 4.07 -23.61
C LYS A 23 4.55 2.62 -23.22
N GLY A 24 3.52 1.77 -23.15
CA GLY A 24 3.64 0.40 -22.69
C GLY A 24 3.83 0.24 -21.16
N GLY A 25 3.79 1.34 -20.41
CA GLY A 25 4.00 1.34 -18.96
C GLY A 25 2.84 0.72 -18.16
N THR A 26 3.13 0.31 -16.93
CA THR A 26 2.16 -0.37 -16.05
C THR A 26 2.03 0.36 -14.71
N ALA A 27 0.81 0.75 -14.34
CA ALA A 27 0.46 1.21 -13.00
C ALA A 27 -0.04 0.04 -12.15
N VAL A 28 0.56 -0.16 -10.98
CA VAL A 28 0.15 -1.16 -10.00
C VAL A 28 -0.55 -0.45 -8.84
N ILE A 29 -1.85 -0.68 -8.70
CA ILE A 29 -2.68 -0.08 -7.65
C ILE A 29 -2.65 -1.00 -6.43
N VAL A 30 -1.93 -0.60 -5.40
CA VAL A 30 -1.77 -1.31 -4.12
C VAL A 30 -2.63 -0.64 -3.03
N GLY A 31 -2.63 0.70 -2.99
CA GLY A 31 -3.44 1.48 -2.06
C GLY A 31 -4.92 1.38 -2.40
N MET A 32 -5.74 1.10 -1.38
CA MET A 32 -7.18 0.93 -1.55
C MET A 32 -7.91 2.19 -1.08
N PRO A 33 -8.57 2.95 -2.00
CA PRO A 33 -9.47 4.02 -1.62
C PRO A 33 -10.72 3.46 -0.92
N ALA A 34 -11.49 4.34 -0.29
CA ALA A 34 -12.78 3.97 0.27
C ALA A 34 -13.70 3.42 -0.83
N SER A 35 -14.63 2.54 -0.43
CA SER A 35 -15.61 1.98 -1.37
C SER A 35 -16.44 3.08 -2.04
N GLY A 36 -16.65 2.96 -3.34
CA GLY A 36 -17.40 3.94 -4.14
C GLY A 36 -16.59 5.12 -4.68
N VAL A 37 -15.32 5.24 -4.31
CA VAL A 37 -14.42 6.24 -4.93
C VAL A 37 -14.06 5.79 -6.34
N MET A 38 -14.38 6.64 -7.33
CA MET A 38 -14.13 6.40 -8.75
C MET A 38 -12.97 7.26 -9.24
N ALA A 39 -11.98 6.64 -9.86
CA ALA A 39 -10.90 7.33 -10.59
C ALA A 39 -11.25 7.43 -12.07
N GLN A 40 -10.79 8.50 -12.73
CA GLN A 40 -11.05 8.78 -14.13
C GLN A 40 -9.74 8.79 -14.93
N TYR A 41 -9.82 8.39 -16.19
CA TYR A 41 -8.72 8.46 -17.13
C TYR A 41 -9.26 8.63 -18.57
N ASP A 42 -8.43 9.08 -19.49
CA ASP A 42 -8.76 9.11 -20.90
C ASP A 42 -8.52 7.73 -21.53
N PRO A 43 -9.58 6.98 -21.90
CA PRO A 43 -9.41 5.64 -22.48
C PRO A 43 -8.77 5.67 -23.88
N GLY A 44 -8.90 6.77 -24.62
CA GLY A 44 -8.29 6.93 -25.93
C GLY A 44 -6.77 7.08 -25.82
N GLU A 45 -6.31 7.95 -24.97
CA GLU A 45 -4.88 8.12 -24.69
C GLU A 45 -4.27 6.85 -24.08
N PHE A 46 -4.98 6.23 -23.13
CA PHE A 46 -4.56 4.99 -22.49
C PHE A 46 -4.34 3.86 -23.51
N ALA A 47 -5.30 3.68 -24.44
CA ALA A 47 -5.21 2.67 -25.49
C ALA A 47 -4.10 3.00 -26.51
N ALA A 48 -3.98 4.26 -26.93
CA ALA A 48 -2.96 4.70 -27.88
C ALA A 48 -1.53 4.53 -27.31
N ALA A 49 -1.36 4.68 -26.00
CA ALA A 49 -0.08 4.48 -25.33
C ALA A 49 0.19 3.00 -24.96
N GLY A 50 -0.78 2.10 -25.11
CA GLY A 50 -0.64 0.68 -24.76
C GLY A 50 -0.36 0.44 -23.27
N GLN A 51 -0.88 1.32 -22.41
CA GLN A 51 -0.64 1.27 -20.97
C GLN A 51 -1.46 0.16 -20.28
N SER A 52 -1.06 -0.22 -19.07
CA SER A 52 -1.74 -1.23 -18.27
C SER A 52 -2.00 -0.73 -16.85
N ILE A 53 -3.12 -1.19 -16.26
CA ILE A 53 -3.44 -1.03 -14.84
C ILE A 53 -3.63 -2.40 -14.23
N ILE A 54 -2.94 -2.65 -13.12
CA ILE A 54 -3.02 -3.93 -12.39
C ILE A 54 -3.38 -3.64 -10.93
N GLY A 55 -4.39 -4.32 -10.41
CA GLY A 55 -4.70 -4.30 -8.98
C GLY A 55 -3.83 -5.29 -8.21
N SER A 56 -3.36 -4.90 -7.03
CA SER A 56 -2.56 -5.77 -6.15
C SER A 56 -3.01 -5.60 -4.71
N LYS A 57 -3.89 -6.48 -4.25
CA LYS A 57 -4.29 -6.53 -2.84
C LYS A 57 -3.28 -7.38 -2.06
N MET A 58 -2.69 -6.79 -1.01
CA MET A 58 -1.69 -7.47 -0.16
C MET A 58 -0.54 -8.11 -0.99
N GLY A 59 -0.08 -7.44 -2.04
CA GLY A 59 0.95 -7.98 -2.93
C GLY A 59 0.47 -9.16 -3.78
N SER A 60 -0.86 -9.34 -3.97
CA SER A 60 -1.46 -10.53 -4.61
C SER A 60 -1.10 -11.83 -3.89
N ALA A 61 -0.89 -11.75 -2.57
CA ALA A 61 -0.41 -12.84 -1.74
C ALA A 61 -1.44 -13.97 -1.55
N SER A 62 -0.95 -15.20 -1.45
CA SER A 62 -1.67 -16.33 -0.90
C SER A 62 -1.40 -16.42 0.60
N VAL A 63 -2.35 -15.99 1.43
CA VAL A 63 -2.18 -15.87 2.89
C VAL A 63 -1.70 -17.17 3.53
N SER A 64 -2.26 -18.31 3.11
CA SER A 64 -1.91 -19.63 3.67
C SER A 64 -0.49 -20.09 3.33
N ARG A 65 0.07 -19.61 2.22
CA ARG A 65 1.45 -19.92 1.80
C ARG A 65 2.43 -18.85 2.31
N ASP A 66 2.10 -17.59 2.08
CA ASP A 66 3.07 -16.50 2.21
C ASP A 66 3.27 -16.08 3.67
N ILE A 67 2.25 -16.16 4.54
CA ILE A 67 2.41 -15.84 5.97
C ILE A 67 3.42 -16.80 6.64
N PRO A 68 3.33 -18.14 6.50
CA PRO A 68 4.34 -19.03 7.05
C PRO A 68 5.76 -18.75 6.55
N GLU A 69 5.91 -18.38 5.28
CA GLU A 69 7.24 -18.02 4.75
C GLU A 69 7.77 -16.72 5.36
N LEU A 70 6.93 -15.70 5.52
CA LEU A 70 7.31 -14.45 6.20
C LEU A 70 7.71 -14.70 7.66
N VAL A 71 6.99 -15.58 8.38
CA VAL A 71 7.33 -15.97 9.75
C VAL A 71 8.72 -16.65 9.80
N LYS A 72 9.03 -17.54 8.87
CA LYS A 72 10.37 -18.16 8.78
C LYS A 72 11.47 -17.12 8.55
N LEU A 73 11.23 -16.16 7.65
CA LEU A 73 12.18 -15.08 7.38
C LEU A 73 12.40 -14.19 8.62
N TYR A 74 11.33 -13.89 9.36
CA TYR A 74 11.42 -13.15 10.62
C TYR A 74 12.22 -13.93 11.67
N GLN A 75 11.91 -15.21 11.88
CA GLN A 75 12.64 -16.07 12.82
C GLN A 75 14.12 -16.24 12.44
N ALA A 76 14.44 -16.22 11.16
CA ALA A 76 15.81 -16.25 10.66
C ALA A 76 16.54 -14.89 10.74
N GLY A 77 15.88 -13.83 11.23
CA GLY A 77 16.43 -12.47 11.30
C GLY A 77 16.60 -11.76 9.94
N SER A 78 16.07 -12.36 8.87
CA SER A 78 16.13 -11.79 7.51
C SER A 78 15.02 -10.78 7.25
N LEU A 79 13.89 -10.89 7.94
CA LEU A 79 12.77 -9.95 7.89
C LEU A 79 12.71 -9.18 9.21
N LYS A 80 12.92 -7.86 9.11
CA LYS A 80 12.97 -6.97 10.27
C LYS A 80 11.58 -6.36 10.50
N LEU A 81 10.84 -6.85 11.50
CA LEU A 81 9.52 -6.35 11.86
C LEU A 81 9.55 -5.49 13.12
N ASP A 82 10.39 -5.85 14.09
CA ASP A 82 10.46 -5.15 15.38
C ASP A 82 10.91 -3.69 15.22
N GLU A 83 11.78 -3.43 14.26
CA GLU A 83 12.27 -2.09 13.94
C GLU A 83 11.18 -1.18 13.34
N LEU A 84 10.08 -1.74 12.86
CA LEU A 84 8.95 -0.96 12.36
C LEU A 84 8.04 -0.45 13.49
N ILE A 85 8.16 -0.98 14.71
CA ILE A 85 7.33 -0.58 15.84
C ILE A 85 7.77 0.79 16.32
N SER A 86 6.94 1.81 16.06
CA SER A 86 7.19 3.19 16.44
C SER A 86 6.74 3.50 17.87
N GLY A 87 5.67 2.85 18.33
CA GLY A 87 5.12 3.06 19.67
C GLY A 87 4.39 1.83 20.22
N ARG A 88 4.44 1.68 21.54
CA ARG A 88 3.69 0.68 22.29
C ARG A 88 2.74 1.40 23.24
N TYR A 89 1.46 1.07 23.20
CA TYR A 89 0.40 1.75 23.93
C TYR A 89 -0.39 0.74 24.74
N ALA A 90 -0.88 1.13 25.92
CA ALA A 90 -1.93 0.40 26.60
C ALA A 90 -3.26 0.56 25.85
N LEU A 91 -4.24 -0.30 26.12
CA LEU A 91 -5.55 -0.20 25.46
C LEU A 91 -6.24 1.14 25.77
N ASP A 92 -6.08 1.67 26.98
CA ASP A 92 -6.67 2.95 27.39
C ASP A 92 -6.11 4.14 26.58
N ASP A 93 -4.90 4.01 26.03
CA ASP A 93 -4.19 5.04 25.24
C ASP A 93 -4.42 4.87 23.73
N ILE A 94 -5.39 4.04 23.29
CA ILE A 94 -5.60 3.73 21.87
C ILE A 94 -5.87 4.98 21.01
N ASN A 95 -6.53 6.00 21.58
CA ASN A 95 -6.80 7.24 20.85
C ASN A 95 -5.51 8.00 20.54
N ASP A 96 -4.54 8.00 21.42
CA ASP A 96 -3.23 8.62 21.18
C ASP A 96 -2.44 7.85 20.12
N ALA A 97 -2.52 6.51 20.13
CA ALA A 97 -1.94 5.68 19.09
C ALA A 97 -2.53 5.99 17.71
N ILE A 98 -3.86 6.15 17.62
CA ILE A 98 -4.57 6.52 16.38
C ILE A 98 -4.16 7.93 15.93
N ALA A 99 -4.13 8.90 16.86
CA ALA A 99 -3.78 10.27 16.56
C ALA A 99 -2.35 10.38 16.01
N SER A 100 -1.39 9.63 16.55
CA SER A 100 -0.01 9.62 16.05
C SER A 100 0.09 9.08 14.61
N VAL A 101 -0.71 8.07 14.24
CA VAL A 101 -0.79 7.57 12.87
C VAL A 101 -1.38 8.64 11.94
N GLN A 102 -2.44 9.33 12.37
CA GLN A 102 -3.07 10.39 11.57
C GLN A 102 -2.13 11.57 11.30
N ARG A 103 -1.21 11.86 12.24
CA ARG A 103 -0.16 12.88 12.06
C ARG A 103 1.03 12.40 11.22
N GLY A 104 1.06 11.12 10.83
CA GLY A 104 2.17 10.55 10.05
C GLY A 104 3.45 10.32 10.86
N GLU A 105 3.37 10.29 12.20
CA GLU A 105 4.51 10.15 13.10
C GLU A 105 4.92 8.69 13.34
N ALA A 106 4.06 7.74 12.97
CA ALA A 106 4.25 6.32 13.25
C ALA A 106 4.31 5.47 11.97
N LEU A 107 5.28 4.57 11.90
CA LEU A 107 5.28 3.49 10.91
C LEU A 107 4.30 2.38 11.34
N ARG A 108 4.41 1.94 12.59
CA ARG A 108 3.56 0.91 13.19
C ARG A 108 3.41 1.13 14.70
N ASN A 109 2.19 1.38 15.14
CA ASN A 109 1.85 1.34 16.56
C ASN A 109 1.27 -0.02 16.94
N VAL A 110 1.59 -0.51 18.14
CA VAL A 110 1.03 -1.74 18.69
C VAL A 110 0.36 -1.47 20.03
N VAL A 111 -0.74 -2.15 20.29
CA VAL A 111 -1.42 -2.13 21.59
C VAL A 111 -1.00 -3.36 22.35
N ILE A 112 -0.58 -3.16 23.60
CA ILE A 112 -0.15 -4.23 24.52
C ILE A 112 -1.26 -4.43 25.56
N PHE A 113 -1.65 -5.67 25.77
CA PHE A 113 -2.65 -6.10 26.76
C PHE A 113 -1.99 -6.64 28.01
#